data_e7d75fe24854c4155e63d79a7836b71e
#
_entry.id   e7d75fe24854c4155e63d79a7836b71e
#
_cell.length_a   1.000
_cell.length_b   1.000
_cell.length_c   1.000
_cell.angle_alpha   90.00
_cell.angle_beta   90.00
_cell.angle_gamma   90.00
#
_symmetry.space_group_name_H-M   'P 1'
#
loop_
_entity.id
_entity.type
_entity.pdbx_description
1 polymer ?
#
loop_
_entity_poly.entity_id
_entity_poly.type
_entity_poly.pdbx_seq_one_letter_code
_entity_poly.pdbx_strand_id
1 'polypeptide(L)'
;FYWIYKIKKFWNDRKYYSVLLPNKIVDAKAFSKLDAYNDNIFFINKMADMGKDLDKLTIMVLKFFAVAYVLMYIVLRIFYKRKQSLKVISVPLLIILVAAAVFAVFKIDLEFFSVTGLILVFGLGLDYIIYMMENEKGHHEEKDKTLEPFAIMLSFITTVVSFGALALSSFVPVHLIGLVIFIGLTTAYFSTFFYDRSF
;
A
#
# COMPACT_ATOMS: atom_id res chain seq x y z
N PHE A 1 -22.20 -5.10 32.12
CA PHE A 1 -21.04 -5.15 33.03
C PHE A 1 -20.16 -3.95 32.70
N TYR A 2 -20.09 -2.98 33.64
CA TYR A 2 -19.26 -1.79 33.54
C TYR A 2 -17.94 -2.09 34.24
N TRP A 3 -16.81 -2.05 33.48
CA TRP A 3 -15.48 -2.09 34.07
C TRP A 3 -15.08 -0.65 34.41
N ILE A 4 -15.04 -0.33 35.70
CA ILE A 4 -14.51 0.95 36.17
C ILE A 4 -13.04 0.74 36.46
N TYR A 5 -12.17 1.25 35.61
CA TYR A 5 -10.73 1.29 35.89
C TYR A 5 -10.42 2.55 36.68
N LYS A 6 -10.07 2.37 37.95
CA LYS A 6 -9.58 3.44 38.82
C LYS A 6 -8.11 3.68 38.48
N ILE A 7 -7.79 4.73 37.69
CA ILE A 7 -6.41 5.07 37.38
C ILE A 7 -5.76 5.72 38.58
N LYS A 8 -4.63 5.16 38.99
CA LYS A 8 -3.80 5.56 40.12
C LYS A 8 -3.28 6.98 39.91
N LYS A 9 -3.45 7.79 40.99
CA LYS A 9 -2.89 9.09 41.29
C LYS A 9 -1.60 9.46 40.53
N PHE A 10 -1.64 10.43 39.64
CA PHE A 10 -0.43 11.20 39.30
C PHE A 10 -0.18 12.20 40.41
N TRP A 11 1.00 12.20 40.97
CA TRP A 11 1.39 13.01 42.12
C TRP A 11 1.51 14.47 41.67
N ASN A 12 0.68 15.31 42.13
CA ASN A 12 0.75 16.75 42.41
C ASN A 12 -0.52 17.54 42.14
N ASP A 13 -1.60 16.97 41.56
CA ASP A 13 -2.91 17.65 41.52
C ASP A 13 -4.00 16.69 42.02
N ARG A 14 -4.83 17.13 42.95
CA ARG A 14 -5.91 16.31 43.55
C ARG A 14 -7.08 16.09 42.56
N LYS A 15 -6.79 15.78 41.32
CA LYS A 15 -7.81 15.47 40.35
C LYS A 15 -7.92 13.94 40.20
N TYR A 16 -9.12 13.44 40.38
CA TYR A 16 -9.42 12.02 40.19
C TYR A 16 -10.07 11.84 38.83
N TYR A 17 -9.56 10.92 38.05
CA TYR A 17 -10.13 10.53 36.78
C TYR A 17 -10.73 9.14 36.91
N SER A 18 -11.95 8.94 36.39
CA SER A 18 -12.55 7.63 36.21
C SER A 18 -12.72 7.36 34.72
N VAL A 19 -12.32 6.18 34.25
CA VAL A 19 -12.49 5.76 32.86
C VAL A 19 -13.69 4.80 32.82
N LEU A 20 -14.70 5.16 32.04
CA LEU A 20 -15.85 4.32 31.76
C LEU A 20 -15.65 3.70 30.36
N LEU A 21 -15.57 2.38 30.29
CA LEU A 21 -15.51 1.64 29.03
C LEU A 21 -16.88 1.05 28.72
N PRO A 22 -17.64 1.61 27.75
CA PRO A 22 -18.92 1.05 27.36
C PRO A 22 -18.69 -0.26 26.61
N ASN A 23 -19.44 -1.30 26.97
CA ASN A 23 -19.31 -2.63 26.36
C ASN A 23 -19.82 -2.68 24.89
N LYS A 24 -20.72 -1.79 24.51
CA LYS A 24 -21.28 -1.67 23.17
C LYS A 24 -21.70 -0.22 22.91
N ILE A 25 -21.06 0.41 21.95
CA ILE A 25 -21.44 1.74 21.48
C ILE A 25 -22.34 1.56 20.26
N VAL A 26 -23.61 1.88 20.38
CA VAL A 26 -24.58 1.80 19.27
C VAL A 26 -24.49 3.05 18.39
N ASP A 27 -24.21 4.21 18.97
CA ASP A 27 -24.07 5.47 18.27
C ASP A 27 -22.91 6.30 18.86
N ALA A 28 -21.78 6.29 18.17
CA ALA A 28 -20.59 7.05 18.57
C ALA A 28 -20.79 8.57 18.46
N LYS A 29 -21.71 9.03 17.58
CA LYS A 29 -22.01 10.46 17.41
C LYS A 29 -22.83 11.00 18.60
N ALA A 30 -23.66 10.18 19.20
CA ALA A 30 -24.39 10.57 20.41
C ALA A 30 -23.42 10.73 21.61
N PHE A 31 -22.42 9.86 21.71
CA PHE A 31 -21.40 9.95 22.76
C PHE A 31 -20.46 11.14 22.59
N SER A 32 -20.15 11.56 21.36
CA SER A 32 -19.33 12.76 21.14
C SER A 32 -20.00 14.07 21.60
N LYS A 33 -21.31 14.08 21.74
CA LYS A 33 -22.06 15.23 22.30
C LYS A 33 -21.94 15.36 23.84
N LEU A 34 -21.44 14.32 24.51
CA LEU A 34 -21.23 14.37 25.97
C LEU A 34 -20.15 15.38 26.36
N ASP A 35 -19.16 15.63 25.50
CA ASP A 35 -18.13 16.66 25.70
C ASP A 35 -18.73 18.08 25.80
N ALA A 36 -19.87 18.31 25.13
CA ALA A 36 -20.57 19.59 25.18
C ALA A 36 -21.51 19.75 26.42
N TYR A 37 -21.73 18.67 27.15
CA TYR A 37 -22.66 18.69 28.29
C TYR A 37 -21.99 19.05 29.62
N ASN A 38 -20.67 18.75 29.74
CA ASN A 38 -19.93 19.04 30.97
C ASN A 38 -18.43 19.03 30.71
N ASP A 39 -17.75 20.11 31.09
CA ASP A 39 -16.28 20.29 30.91
C ASP A 39 -15.41 19.25 31.63
N ASN A 40 -16.02 18.42 32.47
CA ASN A 40 -15.34 17.35 33.20
C ASN A 40 -15.49 15.96 32.56
N ILE A 41 -16.23 15.84 31.44
CA ILE A 41 -16.44 14.58 30.73
C ILE A 41 -15.72 14.68 29.37
N PHE A 42 -14.75 13.79 29.14
CA PHE A 42 -14.04 13.70 27.89
C PHE A 42 -14.38 12.38 27.21
N PHE A 43 -14.93 12.44 26.01
CA PHE A 43 -15.15 11.25 25.20
C PHE A 43 -13.93 11.01 24.30
N ILE A 44 -13.18 9.95 24.58
CA ILE A 44 -12.02 9.58 23.79
C ILE A 44 -12.42 8.44 22.85
N ASN A 45 -12.60 8.76 21.58
CA ASN A 45 -12.84 7.77 20.53
C ASN A 45 -11.51 7.41 19.85
N LYS A 46 -10.72 6.59 20.51
CA LYS A 46 -9.40 6.18 20.04
C LYS A 46 -9.43 5.58 18.62
N MET A 47 -10.49 4.84 18.27
CA MET A 47 -10.63 4.24 16.94
C MET A 47 -10.84 5.29 15.84
N ALA A 48 -11.70 6.29 16.11
CA ALA A 48 -11.93 7.36 15.15
C ALA A 48 -10.71 8.28 14.99
N ASP A 49 -9.99 8.53 16.10
CA ASP A 49 -8.77 9.34 16.05
C ASP A 49 -7.65 8.61 15.30
N MET A 50 -7.47 7.31 15.53
CA MET A 50 -6.55 6.49 14.74
C MET A 50 -6.92 6.47 13.26
N GLY A 51 -8.21 6.37 12.92
CA GLY A 51 -8.67 6.45 11.53
C GLY A 51 -8.26 7.76 10.87
N LYS A 52 -8.51 8.91 11.52
CA LYS A 52 -8.11 10.24 11.01
C LYS A 52 -6.60 10.38 10.84
N ASP A 53 -5.82 9.81 11.75
CA ASP A 53 -4.36 9.87 11.65
C ASP A 53 -3.85 8.96 10.53
N LEU A 54 -4.44 7.79 10.32
CA LEU A 54 -4.15 6.93 9.16
C LEU A 54 -4.50 7.64 7.84
N ASP A 55 -5.63 8.36 7.77
CA ASP A 55 -6.00 9.14 6.58
C ASP A 55 -4.97 10.24 6.27
N LYS A 56 -4.48 10.96 7.29
CA LYS A 56 -3.42 11.95 7.12
C LYS A 56 -2.12 11.31 6.62
N LEU A 57 -1.75 10.17 7.19
CA LEU A 57 -0.58 9.41 6.75
C LEU A 57 -0.74 8.94 5.31
N THR A 58 -1.92 8.47 4.91
CA THR A 58 -2.23 8.08 3.53
C THR A 58 -1.97 9.22 2.56
N ILE A 59 -2.46 10.42 2.86
CA ILE A 59 -2.23 11.61 2.02
C ILE A 59 -0.74 11.97 1.96
N MET A 60 -0.04 11.88 3.09
CA MET A 60 1.41 12.14 3.14
C MET A 60 2.16 11.14 2.26
N VAL A 61 1.86 9.86 2.39
CA VAL A 61 2.46 8.77 1.62
C VAL A 61 2.19 8.93 0.12
N LEU A 62 0.97 9.32 -0.28
CA LEU A 62 0.64 9.61 -1.68
C LEU A 62 1.46 10.79 -2.24
N LYS A 63 1.71 11.82 -1.45
CA LYS A 63 2.58 12.94 -1.88
C LYS A 63 4.01 12.47 -2.10
N PHE A 64 4.57 11.68 -1.19
CA PHE A 64 5.90 11.09 -1.36
C PHE A 64 5.97 10.18 -2.58
N PHE A 65 4.93 9.39 -2.80
CA PHE A 65 4.82 8.53 -3.96
C PHE A 65 4.82 9.34 -5.28
N ALA A 66 4.07 10.44 -5.34
CA ALA A 66 4.08 11.32 -6.51
C ALA A 66 5.47 11.92 -6.77
N VAL A 67 6.18 12.36 -5.72
CA VAL A 67 7.56 12.85 -5.83
C VAL A 67 8.50 11.73 -6.31
N ALA A 68 8.41 10.54 -5.75
CA ALA A 68 9.22 9.39 -6.16
C ALA A 68 8.97 9.03 -7.63
N TYR A 69 7.71 9.11 -8.09
CA TYR A 69 7.33 8.87 -9.48
C TYR A 69 7.99 9.87 -10.44
N VAL A 70 8.00 11.16 -10.08
CA VAL A 70 8.66 12.21 -10.87
C VAL A 70 10.18 12.02 -10.89
N LEU A 71 10.80 11.76 -9.73
CA LEU A 71 12.24 11.50 -9.63
C LEU A 71 12.65 10.32 -10.50
N MET A 72 11.89 9.24 -10.44
CA MET A 72 12.12 8.08 -11.26
C MET A 72 12.04 8.40 -12.76
N TYR A 73 11.06 9.17 -13.19
CA TYR A 73 10.99 9.62 -14.58
C TYR A 73 12.25 10.38 -15.00
N ILE A 74 12.76 11.27 -14.14
CA ILE A 74 13.99 12.02 -14.41
C ILE A 74 15.18 11.08 -14.55
N VAL A 75 15.32 10.10 -13.64
CA VAL A 75 16.40 9.10 -13.70
C VAL A 75 16.31 8.28 -15.00
N LEU A 76 15.14 7.76 -15.33
CA LEU A 76 14.93 7.03 -16.58
C LEU A 76 15.26 7.88 -17.81
N ARG A 77 15.00 9.18 -17.75
CA ARG A 77 15.29 10.12 -18.83
C ARG A 77 16.80 10.32 -19.07
N ILE A 78 17.60 10.14 -18.04
CA ILE A 78 19.08 10.23 -18.13
C ILE A 78 19.64 8.99 -18.82
N PHE A 79 19.13 7.80 -18.48
CA PHE A 79 19.70 6.53 -18.95
C PHE A 79 19.06 6.01 -20.24
N TYR A 80 17.81 6.38 -20.53
CA TYR A 80 17.03 5.84 -21.66
C TYR A 80 16.50 6.93 -22.59
N LYS A 81 16.26 6.57 -23.85
CA LYS A 81 15.63 7.46 -24.83
C LYS A 81 14.20 7.79 -24.41
N ARG A 82 13.69 8.97 -24.83
CA ARG A 82 12.36 9.48 -24.45
C ARG A 82 11.23 8.47 -24.63
N LYS A 83 11.21 7.75 -25.75
CA LYS A 83 10.15 6.75 -26.01
C LYS A 83 10.21 5.57 -25.03
N GLN A 84 11.42 5.07 -24.74
CA GLN A 84 11.64 3.97 -23.80
C GLN A 84 11.30 4.38 -22.36
N SER A 85 11.75 5.57 -21.93
CA SER A 85 11.42 6.08 -20.58
C SER A 85 9.91 6.24 -20.37
N LEU A 86 9.18 6.73 -21.36
CA LEU A 86 7.73 6.84 -21.30
C LEU A 86 7.04 5.49 -21.24
N LYS A 87 7.55 4.51 -21.96
CA LYS A 87 7.04 3.14 -21.90
C LYS A 87 7.24 2.55 -20.48
N VAL A 88 8.45 2.59 -19.95
CA VAL A 88 8.76 2.04 -18.60
C VAL A 88 7.86 2.67 -17.55
N ILE A 89 7.70 4.00 -17.57
CA ILE A 89 6.91 4.69 -16.56
C ILE A 89 5.40 4.45 -16.72
N SER A 90 4.93 4.01 -17.88
CA SER A 90 3.52 3.68 -18.08
C SER A 90 3.08 2.42 -17.34
N VAL A 91 4.01 1.51 -17.02
CA VAL A 91 3.66 0.24 -16.35
C VAL A 91 3.25 0.43 -14.89
N PRO A 92 3.95 1.19 -14.05
CA PRO A 92 3.44 1.49 -12.71
C PRO A 92 2.09 2.20 -12.73
N LEU A 93 1.86 3.08 -13.73
CA LEU A 93 0.55 3.72 -13.89
C LEU A 93 -0.55 2.68 -14.21
N LEU A 94 -0.25 1.72 -15.07
CA LEU A 94 -1.16 0.62 -15.38
C LEU A 94 -1.44 -0.23 -14.13
N ILE A 95 -0.43 -0.53 -13.33
CA ILE A 95 -0.57 -1.27 -12.08
C ILE A 95 -1.53 -0.55 -11.13
N ILE A 96 -1.34 0.76 -10.93
CA ILE A 96 -2.20 1.57 -10.07
C ILE A 96 -3.64 1.55 -10.58
N LEU A 97 -3.83 1.69 -11.89
CA LEU A 97 -5.15 1.71 -12.51
C LEU A 97 -5.85 0.36 -12.37
N VAL A 98 -5.15 -0.75 -12.61
CA VAL A 98 -5.70 -2.11 -12.43
C VAL A 98 -6.02 -2.39 -10.98
N ALA A 99 -5.13 -2.05 -10.04
CA ALA A 99 -5.37 -2.21 -8.62
C ALA A 99 -6.59 -1.40 -8.16
N ALA A 100 -6.70 -0.13 -8.57
CA ALA A 100 -7.84 0.71 -8.27
C ALA A 100 -9.15 0.16 -8.86
N ALA A 101 -9.12 -0.36 -10.09
CA ALA A 101 -10.27 -0.97 -10.72
C ALA A 101 -10.74 -2.23 -9.98
N VAL A 102 -9.81 -3.10 -9.57
CA VAL A 102 -10.13 -4.30 -8.79
C VAL A 102 -10.74 -3.91 -7.44
N PHE A 103 -10.15 -2.95 -6.73
CA PHE A 103 -10.67 -2.48 -5.44
C PHE A 103 -12.07 -1.86 -5.60
N ALA A 104 -12.31 -1.10 -6.67
CA ALA A 104 -13.63 -0.53 -6.96
C ALA A 104 -14.69 -1.62 -7.24
N VAL A 105 -14.34 -2.66 -8.01
CA VAL A 105 -15.24 -3.78 -8.32
C VAL A 105 -15.62 -4.56 -7.05
N PHE A 106 -14.65 -4.82 -6.18
CA PHE A 106 -14.87 -5.55 -4.92
C PHE A 106 -15.37 -4.66 -3.78
N LYS A 107 -15.54 -3.34 -4.03
CA LYS A 107 -15.96 -2.35 -3.02
C LYS A 107 -15.05 -2.34 -1.78
N ILE A 108 -13.75 -2.48 -2.01
CA ILE A 108 -12.72 -2.42 -0.98
C ILE A 108 -12.19 -0.98 -0.96
N ASP A 109 -12.16 -0.37 0.21
CA ASP A 109 -11.65 0.99 0.37
C ASP A 109 -10.12 1.02 0.23
N LEU A 110 -9.62 2.06 -0.45
CA LEU A 110 -8.19 2.33 -0.55
C LEU A 110 -7.70 3.00 0.74
N GLU A 111 -7.32 2.18 1.71
CA GLU A 111 -6.80 2.62 2.99
C GLU A 111 -5.27 2.76 2.98
N PHE A 112 -4.71 3.25 4.07
CA PHE A 112 -3.26 3.41 4.28
C PHE A 112 -2.46 2.16 3.90
N PHE A 113 -2.93 0.98 4.27
CA PHE A 113 -2.24 -0.29 4.02
C PHE A 113 -2.24 -0.66 2.53
N SER A 114 -3.33 -0.39 1.82
CA SER A 114 -3.42 -0.59 0.37
C SER A 114 -2.46 0.33 -0.38
N VAL A 115 -2.39 1.60 0.02
CA VAL A 115 -1.47 2.58 -0.58
C VAL A 115 -0.01 2.20 -0.30
N THR A 116 0.31 1.70 0.88
CA THR A 116 1.64 1.17 1.22
C THR A 116 2.00 -0.02 0.31
N GLY A 117 1.05 -0.92 0.07
CA GLY A 117 1.21 -2.02 -0.89
C GLY A 117 1.51 -1.52 -2.31
N LEU A 118 0.84 -0.46 -2.77
CA LEU A 118 1.10 0.15 -4.09
C LEU A 118 2.53 0.67 -4.24
N ILE A 119 3.12 1.24 -3.18
CA ILE A 119 4.53 1.70 -3.21
C ILE A 119 5.48 0.52 -3.36
N LEU A 120 5.23 -0.58 -2.64
CA LEU A 120 6.04 -1.79 -2.77
C LEU A 120 5.96 -2.36 -4.20
N VAL A 121 4.76 -2.44 -4.75
CA VAL A 121 4.55 -2.92 -6.13
C VAL A 121 5.19 -1.99 -7.15
N PHE A 122 5.17 -0.69 -6.91
CA PHE A 122 5.85 0.27 -7.77
C PHE A 122 7.34 -0.05 -7.89
N GLY A 123 8.05 -0.27 -6.78
CA GLY A 123 9.45 -0.66 -6.79
C GLY A 123 9.67 -2.00 -7.51
N LEU A 124 8.99 -3.04 -7.07
CA LEU A 124 9.12 -4.38 -7.63
C LEU A 124 8.73 -4.45 -9.11
N GLY A 125 7.66 -3.75 -9.50
CA GLY A 125 7.19 -3.73 -10.89
C GLY A 125 8.19 -3.08 -11.84
N LEU A 126 8.92 -2.07 -11.35
CA LEU A 126 9.97 -1.42 -12.11
C LEU A 126 11.18 -2.32 -12.33
N ASP A 127 11.58 -3.08 -11.31
CA ASP A 127 12.71 -3.99 -11.40
C ASP A 127 12.49 -5.02 -12.53
N TYR A 128 11.29 -5.57 -12.67
CA TYR A 128 10.95 -6.49 -13.75
C TYR A 128 11.13 -5.87 -15.14
N ILE A 129 10.71 -4.63 -15.32
CA ILE A 129 10.76 -3.96 -16.63
C ILE A 129 12.16 -3.52 -16.97
N ILE A 130 12.88 -2.94 -16.01
CA ILE A 130 14.27 -2.50 -16.19
C ILE A 130 15.14 -3.71 -16.54
N TYR A 131 14.95 -4.81 -15.81
CA TYR A 131 15.68 -6.04 -16.05
C TYR A 131 15.43 -6.58 -17.48
N MET A 132 14.17 -6.62 -17.94
CA MET A 132 13.85 -7.01 -19.31
C MET A 132 14.50 -6.10 -20.36
N MET A 133 14.48 -4.78 -20.13
CA MET A 133 15.04 -3.81 -21.08
C MET A 133 16.57 -3.88 -21.16
N GLU A 134 17.26 -4.20 -20.07
CA GLU A 134 18.70 -4.37 -20.08
C GLU A 134 19.10 -5.63 -20.83
N ASN A 135 18.32 -6.65 -20.70
CA ASN A 135 18.50 -7.92 -21.36
C ASN A 135 18.46 -7.83 -22.89
N GLU A 136 17.55 -7.03 -23.43
CA GLU A 136 17.48 -6.79 -24.88
C GLU A 136 18.72 -6.06 -25.45
N LYS A 137 19.44 -5.30 -24.61
CA LYS A 137 20.62 -4.53 -25.04
C LYS A 137 21.92 -5.30 -24.93
N GLY A 138 21.98 -6.38 -24.16
CA GLY A 138 23.15 -7.17 -23.93
C GLY A 138 23.47 -8.06 -25.14
N HIS A 139 24.68 -7.97 -25.64
CA HIS A 139 25.27 -8.91 -26.60
C HIS A 139 25.66 -10.19 -25.83
N HIS A 140 24.69 -10.92 -25.30
CA HIS A 140 24.93 -12.17 -24.60
C HIS A 140 24.92 -13.34 -25.58
N GLU A 141 25.80 -14.33 -25.33
CA GLU A 141 25.84 -15.56 -26.10
C GLU A 141 24.45 -16.23 -26.14
N GLU A 142 24.16 -16.93 -27.21
CA GLU A 142 22.86 -17.55 -27.54
C GLU A 142 22.29 -18.44 -26.41
N LYS A 143 23.14 -18.95 -25.51
CA LYS A 143 22.77 -19.77 -24.35
C LYS A 143 22.12 -18.97 -23.21
N ASP A 144 22.45 -17.70 -23.03
CA ASP A 144 21.91 -16.88 -21.93
C ASP A 144 20.50 -16.41 -22.24
N LYS A 145 20.13 -16.25 -23.52
CA LYS A 145 18.79 -15.78 -23.94
C LYS A 145 17.62 -16.68 -23.50
N THR A 146 17.86 -17.95 -23.25
CA THR A 146 16.80 -18.88 -22.81
C THR A 146 16.67 -18.98 -21.29
N LEU A 147 17.74 -18.72 -20.55
CA LEU A 147 17.76 -18.82 -19.10
C LEU A 147 17.11 -17.59 -18.40
N GLU A 148 17.18 -16.44 -19.03
CA GLU A 148 16.72 -15.19 -18.45
C GLU A 148 15.21 -15.06 -18.30
N PRO A 149 14.37 -15.36 -19.32
CA PRO A 149 12.93 -15.39 -19.15
C PRO A 149 12.49 -16.39 -18.08
N PHE A 150 13.22 -17.51 -17.96
CA PHE A 150 12.97 -18.52 -16.94
C PHE A 150 13.29 -17.98 -15.54
N ALA A 151 14.39 -17.23 -15.37
CA ALA A 151 14.74 -16.60 -14.10
C ALA A 151 13.70 -15.56 -13.67
N ILE A 152 13.21 -14.73 -14.60
CA ILE A 152 12.13 -13.76 -14.35
C ILE A 152 10.85 -14.49 -13.93
N MET A 153 10.49 -15.54 -14.64
CA MET A 153 9.28 -16.33 -14.31
C MET A 153 9.41 -16.96 -12.92
N LEU A 154 10.58 -17.54 -12.59
CA LEU A 154 10.81 -18.13 -11.28
C LEU A 154 10.76 -17.08 -10.16
N SER A 155 11.38 -15.93 -10.38
CA SER A 155 11.31 -14.79 -9.45
C SER A 155 9.86 -14.31 -9.25
N PHE A 156 9.10 -14.20 -10.33
CA PHE A 156 7.68 -13.86 -10.25
C PHE A 156 6.90 -14.87 -9.42
N ILE A 157 7.03 -16.16 -9.71
CA ILE A 157 6.31 -17.23 -8.99
C ILE A 157 6.65 -17.19 -7.50
N THR A 158 7.93 -17.11 -7.14
CA THR A 158 8.35 -17.08 -5.72
C THR A 158 7.80 -15.85 -4.99
N THR A 159 7.82 -14.70 -5.65
CA THR A 159 7.31 -13.45 -5.06
C THR A 159 5.79 -13.47 -4.93
N VAL A 160 5.07 -13.95 -5.96
CA VAL A 160 3.61 -14.08 -5.94
C VAL A 160 3.15 -15.08 -4.88
N VAL A 161 3.84 -16.21 -4.72
CA VAL A 161 3.51 -17.19 -3.67
C VAL A 161 3.71 -16.57 -2.30
N SER A 162 4.83 -15.86 -2.08
CA SER A 162 5.14 -15.24 -0.79
C SER A 162 4.13 -14.15 -0.41
N PHE A 163 3.86 -13.22 -1.30
CA PHE A 163 2.91 -12.13 -1.03
C PHE A 163 1.45 -12.57 -1.19
N GLY A 164 1.17 -13.55 -2.04
CA GLY A 164 -0.15 -14.17 -2.14
C GLY A 164 -0.59 -14.85 -0.84
N ALA A 165 0.35 -15.43 -0.10
CA ALA A 165 0.08 -15.96 1.24
C ALA A 165 -0.36 -14.85 2.21
N LEU A 166 0.19 -13.62 2.11
CA LEU A 166 -0.27 -12.46 2.90
C LEU A 166 -1.70 -12.04 2.52
N ALA A 167 -2.06 -12.16 1.23
CA ALA A 167 -3.41 -11.85 0.77
C ALA A 167 -4.48 -12.81 1.34
N LEU A 168 -4.07 -13.96 1.85
CA LEU A 168 -4.97 -14.92 2.53
C LEU A 168 -5.05 -14.70 4.06
N SER A 169 -4.35 -13.68 4.58
CA SER A 169 -4.34 -13.38 6.01
C SER A 169 -5.72 -12.94 6.50
N SER A 170 -6.11 -13.38 7.70
CA SER A 170 -7.29 -12.88 8.41
C SER A 170 -7.10 -11.50 9.03
N PHE A 171 -5.86 -11.02 9.12
CA PHE A 171 -5.54 -9.69 9.63
C PHE A 171 -5.65 -8.65 8.51
N VAL A 172 -6.66 -7.80 8.56
CA VAL A 172 -7.04 -6.85 7.50
C VAL A 172 -5.88 -6.05 6.92
N PRO A 173 -5.00 -5.41 7.71
CA PRO A 173 -3.86 -4.67 7.17
C PRO A 173 -2.93 -5.51 6.30
N VAL A 174 -2.61 -6.72 6.74
CA VAL A 174 -1.73 -7.65 6.01
C VAL A 174 -2.42 -8.19 4.76
N HIS A 175 -3.72 -8.50 4.85
CA HIS A 175 -4.54 -8.89 3.72
C HIS A 175 -4.54 -7.84 2.61
N LEU A 176 -4.78 -6.57 2.95
CA LEU A 176 -4.83 -5.46 1.99
C LEU A 176 -3.47 -5.24 1.29
N ILE A 177 -2.37 -5.25 2.05
CA ILE A 177 -1.02 -5.16 1.49
C ILE A 177 -0.76 -6.33 0.54
N GLY A 178 -1.01 -7.56 0.98
CA GLY A 178 -0.79 -8.77 0.19
C GLY A 178 -1.60 -8.79 -1.09
N LEU A 179 -2.87 -8.39 -1.02
CA LEU A 179 -3.79 -8.34 -2.15
C LEU A 179 -3.34 -7.34 -3.21
N VAL A 180 -2.93 -6.14 -2.79
CA VAL A 180 -2.40 -5.11 -3.71
C VAL A 180 -1.12 -5.58 -4.37
N ILE A 181 -0.21 -6.19 -3.62
CA ILE A 181 1.04 -6.70 -4.17
C ILE A 181 0.78 -7.85 -5.15
N PHE A 182 -0.11 -8.77 -4.82
CA PHE A 182 -0.50 -9.86 -5.70
C PHE A 182 -1.06 -9.35 -7.04
N ILE A 183 -2.03 -8.43 -7.01
CA ILE A 183 -2.62 -7.81 -8.20
C ILE A 183 -1.55 -7.06 -9.00
N GLY A 184 -0.76 -6.25 -8.32
CA GLY A 184 0.22 -5.39 -8.96
C GLY A 184 1.37 -6.16 -9.62
N LEU A 185 1.92 -7.17 -8.96
CA LEU A 185 2.96 -8.03 -9.52
C LEU A 185 2.44 -8.85 -10.71
N THR A 186 1.24 -9.37 -10.61
CA THR A 186 0.59 -10.08 -11.71
C THR A 186 0.43 -9.15 -12.91
N THR A 187 -0.05 -7.93 -12.69
CA THR A 187 -0.17 -6.90 -13.75
C THR A 187 1.19 -6.53 -14.33
N ALA A 188 2.22 -6.33 -13.50
CA ALA A 188 3.57 -6.03 -13.94
C ALA A 188 4.12 -7.14 -14.85
N TYR A 189 4.02 -8.38 -14.40
CA TYR A 189 4.50 -9.54 -15.14
C TYR A 189 3.81 -9.68 -16.50
N PHE A 190 2.48 -9.60 -16.55
CA PHE A 190 1.77 -9.65 -17.83
C PHE A 190 2.08 -8.46 -18.73
N SER A 191 2.33 -7.29 -18.15
CA SER A 191 2.74 -6.11 -18.93
C SER A 191 4.07 -6.34 -19.66
N THR A 192 5.00 -7.12 -19.11
CA THR A 192 6.27 -7.42 -19.75
C THR A 192 6.08 -8.16 -21.09
N PHE A 193 5.11 -9.08 -21.19
CA PHE A 193 4.81 -9.79 -22.44
C PHE A 193 4.27 -8.89 -23.55
N PHE A 194 3.50 -7.85 -23.19
CA PHE A 194 3.02 -6.88 -24.18
C PHE A 194 4.13 -5.94 -24.64
N TYR A 195 5.14 -5.75 -23.80
CA TYR A 195 6.28 -4.90 -24.11
C TYR A 195 7.24 -5.58 -25.07
N ASP A 196 7.53 -6.86 -24.88
CA ASP A 196 8.43 -7.66 -25.72
C ASP A 196 8.00 -7.69 -27.19
N ARG A 197 6.69 -7.66 -27.47
CA ARG A 197 6.16 -7.64 -28.86
C ARG A 197 6.19 -6.28 -29.54
N SER A 198 6.59 -5.20 -28.87
CA SER A 198 6.50 -3.84 -29.41
C SER A 198 7.86 -3.20 -29.73
N PHE A 199 8.93 -3.97 -29.64
CA PHE A 199 10.25 -3.67 -30.15
C PHE A 199 10.55 -4.50 -31.40
#